data_368d9b75131378703f3ba98fcebf4579
#
_entry.id   368d9b75131378703f3ba98fcebf4579
#
_cell.length_a   1.000
_cell.length_b   1.000
_cell.length_c   1.000
_cell.angle_alpha   90.00
_cell.angle_beta   90.00
_cell.angle_gamma   90.00
#
_symmetry.space_group_name_H-M   'P 1'
#
loop_
_entity.id
_entity.type
_entity.pdbx_description
1 polymer ?
#
loop_
_entity_poly.entity_id
_entity_poly.type
_entity_poly.pdbx_seq_one_letter_code
_entity_poly.pdbx_strand_id
1 'polypeptide(L)'
;MVAKSALAAALLFLLLGDLARGDWTISSSESEPGIAAGVERQHVIASNAASGDEARIELALFSTKSVAVRVVDNPGGDELSSVAKRLRTLAGVNGGYFDPQNAPVGLMISDGKMIAPFRKARLLSGVLVANKGRVELVRSAEYSPRKNATAALQCGPFLVDGSVAVPGLNNTRSARRTFFFTIGSDRAGMGYCSSVTLAELGEILSTPRVAGDLKIQRALNFDGGSSSAFWFAGKDGPFSIGEYKTVRNFVVLTPK
;
A
#
# COMPACT_ATOMS: atom_id res chain seq x y z
N MET A 1 28.07 65.47 -31.86
CA MET A 1 28.63 64.28 -31.18
C MET A 1 27.53 63.64 -30.38
N VAL A 2 26.98 62.53 -30.87
CA VAL A 2 25.86 61.82 -30.26
C VAL A 2 26.40 60.52 -29.68
N ALA A 3 26.37 60.37 -28.36
CA ALA A 3 26.78 59.14 -27.69
C ALA A 3 25.65 58.12 -27.78
N LYS A 4 25.90 56.95 -28.34
CA LYS A 4 25.00 55.79 -28.33
C LYS A 4 25.26 54.99 -27.10
N SER A 5 24.27 54.96 -26.16
CA SER A 5 24.25 54.08 -25.02
C SER A 5 23.73 52.69 -25.47
N ALA A 6 24.57 51.71 -25.34
CA ALA A 6 24.17 50.30 -25.57
C ALA A 6 23.53 49.76 -24.28
N LEU A 7 22.28 49.38 -24.35
CA LEU A 7 21.53 48.68 -23.29
C LEU A 7 21.83 47.21 -23.41
N ALA A 8 22.59 46.65 -22.46
CA ALA A 8 22.82 45.20 -22.35
C ALA A 8 21.63 44.58 -21.63
N ALA A 9 20.80 43.82 -22.34
CA ALA A 9 19.74 43.00 -21.76
C ALA A 9 20.37 41.73 -21.18
N ALA A 10 20.44 41.64 -19.88
CA ALA A 10 20.79 40.40 -19.16
C ALA A 10 19.60 39.43 -19.22
N LEU A 11 19.73 38.37 -20.01
CA LEU A 11 18.79 37.24 -20.06
C LEU A 11 19.03 36.40 -18.81
N LEU A 12 18.17 36.58 -17.79
CA LEU A 12 18.16 35.74 -16.62
C LEU A 12 17.47 34.42 -16.98
N PHE A 13 18.25 33.39 -17.27
CA PHE A 13 17.75 32.00 -17.37
C PHE A 13 17.36 31.57 -15.96
N LEU A 14 16.07 31.63 -15.64
CA LEU A 14 15.47 30.87 -14.55
C LEU A 14 15.59 29.39 -14.91
N LEU A 15 16.61 28.72 -14.41
CA LEU A 15 16.66 27.30 -14.23
C LEU A 15 15.54 26.95 -13.23
N LEU A 16 14.34 26.67 -13.75
CA LEU A 16 13.35 25.91 -13.02
C LEU A 16 14.00 24.54 -12.78
N GLY A 17 14.56 24.38 -11.58
CA GLY A 17 15.02 23.10 -11.12
C GLY A 17 13.84 22.15 -11.24
N ASP A 18 13.93 21.15 -12.12
CA ASP A 18 13.10 19.95 -12.03
C ASP A 18 13.22 19.48 -10.58
N LEU A 19 12.13 19.62 -9.83
CA LEU A 19 11.96 18.92 -8.58
C LEU A 19 12.20 17.45 -8.93
N ALA A 20 13.33 16.91 -8.51
CA ALA A 20 13.76 15.57 -8.80
C ALA A 20 12.58 14.62 -8.48
N ARG A 21 11.86 14.22 -9.51
CA ARG A 21 11.01 13.05 -9.46
C ARG A 21 11.97 11.92 -9.15
N GLY A 22 11.64 11.14 -8.12
CA GLY A 22 12.47 10.05 -7.70
C GLY A 22 12.91 9.21 -8.90
N ASP A 23 14.19 8.86 -8.93
CA ASP A 23 14.84 8.16 -10.06
C ASP A 23 14.41 6.68 -10.16
N TRP A 24 13.32 6.30 -9.51
CA TRP A 24 12.77 4.95 -9.53
C TRP A 24 12.04 4.65 -10.84
N THR A 25 12.42 3.55 -11.49
CA THR A 25 11.80 3.02 -12.70
C THR A 25 11.46 1.54 -12.53
N ILE A 26 10.45 1.04 -13.23
CA ILE A 26 10.13 -0.38 -13.23
C ILE A 26 11.02 -1.07 -14.25
N SER A 27 11.95 -1.90 -13.78
CA SER A 27 12.91 -2.65 -14.60
C SER A 27 12.36 -3.99 -15.08
N SER A 28 11.52 -4.65 -14.29
CA SER A 28 10.77 -5.84 -14.71
C SER A 28 9.43 -5.97 -14.04
N SER A 29 8.50 -6.67 -14.68
CA SER A 29 7.18 -6.98 -14.15
C SER A 29 6.68 -8.29 -14.75
N GLU A 30 6.37 -9.26 -13.90
CA GLU A 30 5.83 -10.57 -14.26
C GLU A 30 4.50 -10.77 -13.55
N SER A 31 3.51 -11.30 -14.27
CA SER A 31 2.17 -11.59 -13.74
C SER A 31 1.86 -13.07 -13.75
N GLU A 32 1.23 -13.55 -12.68
CA GLU A 32 0.64 -14.89 -12.62
C GLU A 32 -0.83 -14.83 -12.19
N PRO A 33 -1.70 -15.62 -12.80
CA PRO A 33 -3.09 -15.67 -12.39
C PRO A 33 -3.26 -16.41 -11.06
N GLY A 34 -4.15 -15.89 -10.20
CA GLY A 34 -4.61 -16.61 -9.02
C GLY A 34 -5.59 -17.74 -9.34
N ILE A 35 -5.94 -18.53 -8.32
CA ILE A 35 -6.96 -19.60 -8.41
C ILE A 35 -8.37 -19.06 -8.69
N ALA A 36 -8.63 -17.78 -8.43
CA ALA A 36 -9.90 -17.12 -8.67
C ALA A 36 -9.79 -16.11 -9.82
N ALA A 37 -10.81 -16.07 -10.67
CA ALA A 37 -10.88 -15.11 -11.77
C ALA A 37 -10.84 -13.65 -11.27
N GLY A 38 -10.06 -12.81 -11.95
CA GLY A 38 -9.90 -11.39 -11.59
C GLY A 38 -9.01 -11.15 -10.37
N VAL A 39 -8.27 -12.15 -9.92
CA VAL A 39 -7.20 -12.03 -8.92
C VAL A 39 -5.90 -12.48 -9.56
N GLU A 40 -4.88 -11.63 -9.51
CA GLU A 40 -3.56 -11.90 -10.09
C GLU A 40 -2.46 -11.43 -9.13
N ARG A 41 -1.32 -12.14 -9.14
CA ARG A 41 -0.10 -11.71 -8.50
C ARG A 41 0.79 -11.04 -9.55
N GLN A 42 1.44 -9.98 -9.15
CA GLN A 42 2.45 -9.31 -9.95
C GLN A 42 3.75 -9.22 -9.15
N HIS A 43 4.82 -9.78 -9.69
CA HIS A 43 6.18 -9.58 -9.20
C HIS A 43 6.82 -8.43 -9.95
N VAL A 44 7.26 -7.40 -9.24
CA VAL A 44 7.79 -6.18 -9.84
C VAL A 44 9.17 -5.88 -9.25
N ILE A 45 10.13 -5.54 -10.12
CA ILE A 45 11.41 -4.99 -9.71
C ILE A 45 11.45 -3.52 -10.10
N ALA A 46 11.66 -2.65 -9.13
CA ALA A 46 11.93 -1.24 -9.32
C ALA A 46 13.41 -0.96 -9.07
N SER A 47 14.04 -0.17 -9.93
CA SER A 47 15.45 0.21 -9.83
C SER A 47 15.57 1.72 -9.76
N ASN A 48 16.49 2.19 -8.92
CA ASN A 48 16.84 3.60 -8.81
C ASN A 48 18.15 3.86 -9.55
N ALA A 49 18.08 4.64 -10.62
CA ALA A 49 19.24 4.90 -11.47
C ALA A 49 20.33 5.74 -10.78
N ALA A 50 19.98 6.57 -9.80
CA ALA A 50 20.93 7.45 -9.11
C ALA A 50 21.71 6.71 -8.02
N SER A 51 21.06 5.85 -7.24
CA SER A 51 21.69 5.10 -6.13
C SER A 51 22.15 3.69 -6.52
N GLY A 52 21.58 3.11 -7.59
CA GLY A 52 21.78 1.72 -7.96
C GLY A 52 20.96 0.73 -7.11
N ASP A 53 20.07 1.22 -6.26
CA ASP A 53 19.24 0.39 -5.40
C ASP A 53 18.14 -0.34 -6.19
N GLU A 54 17.77 -1.51 -5.69
CA GLU A 54 16.63 -2.29 -6.20
C GLU A 54 15.60 -2.55 -5.10
N ALA A 55 14.32 -2.44 -5.46
CA ALA A 55 13.20 -2.86 -4.63
C ALA A 55 12.41 -3.97 -5.33
N ARG A 56 12.12 -5.05 -4.59
CA ARG A 56 11.28 -6.17 -5.03
C ARG A 56 9.90 -6.00 -4.42
N ILE A 57 8.89 -6.02 -5.27
CA ILE A 57 7.51 -5.75 -4.89
C ILE A 57 6.64 -6.94 -5.30
N GLU A 58 5.83 -7.43 -4.38
CA GLU A 58 4.76 -8.38 -4.64
C GLU A 58 3.43 -7.66 -4.52
N LEU A 59 2.62 -7.74 -5.55
CA LEU A 59 1.28 -7.16 -5.58
C LEU A 59 0.25 -8.27 -5.77
N ALA A 60 -0.84 -8.21 -5.04
CA ALA A 60 -2.07 -8.94 -5.35
C ALA A 60 -3.10 -7.93 -5.87
N LEU A 61 -3.38 -7.99 -7.16
CA LEU A 61 -4.36 -7.15 -7.86
C LEU A 61 -5.70 -7.87 -7.96
N PHE A 62 -6.80 -7.15 -7.77
CA PHE A 62 -8.12 -7.77 -7.79
C PHE A 62 -9.25 -6.79 -8.16
N SER A 63 -10.36 -7.37 -8.65
CA SER A 63 -11.61 -6.65 -8.80
C SER A 63 -12.41 -6.67 -7.50
N THR A 64 -12.82 -5.51 -6.99
CA THR A 64 -13.65 -5.41 -5.78
C THR A 64 -15.05 -6.00 -5.98
N LYS A 65 -15.44 -6.27 -7.23
CA LYS A 65 -16.72 -6.91 -7.57
C LYS A 65 -16.71 -8.42 -7.39
N SER A 66 -15.54 -9.07 -7.55
CA SER A 66 -15.41 -10.54 -7.53
C SER A 66 -14.98 -11.12 -6.19
N VAL A 67 -14.36 -10.31 -5.31
CA VAL A 67 -13.85 -10.77 -4.02
C VAL A 67 -14.34 -9.91 -2.86
N ALA A 68 -14.24 -10.45 -1.64
CA ALA A 68 -14.47 -9.73 -0.40
C ALA A 68 -13.14 -9.40 0.27
N VAL A 69 -12.95 -8.12 0.67
CA VAL A 69 -11.84 -7.68 1.52
C VAL A 69 -12.28 -7.82 2.97
N ARG A 70 -11.51 -8.54 3.77
CA ARG A 70 -11.75 -8.74 5.20
C ARG A 70 -10.56 -8.27 6.03
N VAL A 71 -10.85 -7.72 7.19
CA VAL A 71 -9.88 -7.53 8.27
C VAL A 71 -10.10 -8.69 9.24
N VAL A 72 -9.05 -9.47 9.46
CA VAL A 72 -9.09 -10.65 10.33
C VAL A 72 -8.42 -10.31 11.65
N ASP A 73 -9.17 -10.42 12.73
CA ASP A 73 -8.65 -10.31 14.11
C ASP A 73 -7.85 -11.56 14.46
N ASN A 74 -6.63 -11.39 14.96
CA ASN A 74 -5.68 -12.46 15.24
C ASN A 74 -5.11 -12.36 16.68
N PRO A 75 -5.96 -12.42 17.71
CA PRO A 75 -5.49 -12.34 19.09
C PRO A 75 -4.62 -13.53 19.50
N GLY A 76 -4.79 -14.68 18.84
CA GLY A 76 -4.01 -15.91 19.09
C GLY A 76 -2.61 -15.90 18.53
N GLY A 77 -2.30 -14.97 17.61
CA GLY A 77 -0.95 -14.86 17.01
C GLY A 77 -0.62 -15.93 15.98
N ASP A 78 -1.64 -16.47 15.28
CA ASP A 78 -1.43 -17.38 14.15
C ASP A 78 -0.61 -16.70 13.04
N GLU A 79 0.15 -17.47 12.30
CA GLU A 79 0.83 -17.00 11.08
C GLU A 79 -0.15 -16.75 9.93
N LEU A 80 0.16 -15.77 9.05
CA LEU A 80 -0.65 -15.47 7.87
C LEU A 80 -0.93 -16.72 7.02
N SER A 81 0.08 -17.58 6.84
CA SER A 81 -0.04 -18.81 6.06
C SER A 81 -1.09 -19.77 6.62
N SER A 82 -1.19 -19.87 7.94
CA SER A 82 -2.17 -20.71 8.65
C SER A 82 -3.58 -20.12 8.57
N VAL A 83 -3.69 -18.81 8.76
CA VAL A 83 -4.96 -18.07 8.60
C VAL A 83 -5.45 -18.17 7.16
N ALA A 84 -4.57 -18.03 6.18
CA ALA A 84 -4.89 -18.09 4.76
C ALA A 84 -5.46 -19.46 4.37
N LYS A 85 -4.86 -20.55 4.83
CA LYS A 85 -5.36 -21.92 4.61
C LYS A 85 -6.73 -22.13 5.25
N ARG A 86 -6.90 -21.74 6.51
CA ARG A 86 -8.15 -21.88 7.27
C ARG A 86 -9.31 -21.13 6.62
N LEU A 87 -9.07 -19.91 6.12
CA LEU A 87 -10.08 -19.04 5.52
C LEU A 87 -10.23 -19.21 4.01
N ARG A 88 -9.46 -20.09 3.37
CA ARG A 88 -9.39 -20.24 1.90
C ARG A 88 -9.14 -18.90 1.23
N THR A 89 -8.16 -18.17 1.75
CA THR A 89 -7.79 -16.83 1.31
C THR A 89 -7.23 -16.87 -0.10
N LEU A 90 -7.58 -15.89 -0.93
CA LEU A 90 -7.04 -15.72 -2.29
C LEU A 90 -5.73 -14.93 -2.29
N ALA A 91 -5.64 -13.91 -1.43
CA ALA A 91 -4.43 -13.17 -1.12
C ALA A 91 -4.55 -12.54 0.26
N GLY A 92 -3.42 -12.24 0.90
CA GLY A 92 -3.41 -11.62 2.20
C GLY A 92 -2.08 -10.95 2.56
N VAL A 93 -2.17 -9.98 3.44
CA VAL A 93 -1.03 -9.27 4.04
C VAL A 93 -1.28 -9.06 5.53
N ASN A 94 -0.21 -8.77 6.30
CA ASN A 94 -0.40 -8.25 7.65
C ASN A 94 -1.14 -6.90 7.60
N GLY A 95 -1.78 -6.53 8.69
CA GLY A 95 -2.60 -5.32 8.73
C GLY A 95 -1.96 -4.16 9.50
N GLY A 96 -2.75 -3.56 10.40
CA GLY A 96 -2.40 -2.34 11.12
C GLY A 96 -1.57 -2.56 12.37
N TYR A 97 -1.16 -1.45 12.95
CA TYR A 97 -0.33 -1.39 14.16
C TYR A 97 -1.03 -1.98 15.38
N PHE A 98 -0.23 -2.48 16.29
CA PHE A 98 -0.64 -2.98 17.60
C PHE A 98 0.40 -2.59 18.66
N ASP A 99 -0.04 -2.50 19.90
CA ASP A 99 0.80 -2.17 21.05
C ASP A 99 1.52 -3.40 21.63
N PRO A 100 2.43 -3.22 22.61
CA PRO A 100 3.11 -4.34 23.26
C PRO A 100 2.18 -5.34 23.98
N GLN A 101 0.95 -4.96 24.29
CA GLN A 101 -0.08 -5.81 24.88
C GLN A 101 -0.91 -6.51 23.78
N ASN A 102 -0.49 -6.44 22.54
CA ASN A 102 -1.17 -7.01 21.37
C ASN A 102 -2.57 -6.40 21.13
N ALA A 103 -2.84 -5.17 21.59
CA ALA A 103 -4.08 -4.47 21.27
C ALA A 103 -3.95 -3.65 19.98
N PRO A 104 -4.98 -3.61 19.10
CA PRO A 104 -4.92 -2.82 17.87
C PRO A 104 -4.79 -1.33 18.16
N VAL A 105 -3.91 -0.63 17.45
CA VAL A 105 -3.74 0.82 17.52
C VAL A 105 -4.54 1.48 16.40
N GLY A 106 -5.66 2.15 16.79
CA GLY A 106 -6.59 2.76 15.84
C GLY A 106 -7.80 1.88 15.50
N LEU A 107 -8.66 2.41 14.63
CA LEU A 107 -9.90 1.72 14.25
C LEU A 107 -9.63 0.36 13.66
N MET A 108 -10.31 -0.63 14.18
CA MET A 108 -10.38 -1.97 13.61
C MET A 108 -11.81 -2.50 13.67
N ILE A 109 -12.37 -2.81 12.49
CA ILE A 109 -13.66 -3.51 12.34
C ILE A 109 -13.36 -4.82 11.60
N SER A 110 -13.72 -5.94 12.26
CA SER A 110 -13.60 -7.30 11.71
C SER A 110 -14.98 -7.92 11.65
N ASP A 111 -15.39 -8.37 10.45
CA ASP A 111 -16.70 -8.98 10.19
C ASP A 111 -17.89 -8.16 10.75
N GLY A 112 -17.84 -6.84 10.59
CA GLY A 112 -18.85 -5.90 11.07
C GLY A 112 -18.79 -5.57 12.56
N LYS A 113 -17.91 -6.23 13.33
CA LYS A 113 -17.72 -5.97 14.75
C LYS A 113 -16.57 -4.99 14.98
N MET A 114 -16.80 -3.91 15.72
CA MET A 114 -15.76 -3.00 16.15
C MET A 114 -14.89 -3.67 17.22
N ILE A 115 -13.61 -3.87 16.91
CA ILE A 115 -12.60 -4.43 17.84
C ILE A 115 -11.86 -3.32 18.55
N ALA A 116 -11.53 -2.22 17.83
CA ALA A 116 -10.89 -1.05 18.41
C ALA A 116 -11.47 0.24 17.80
N PRO A 117 -11.58 1.33 18.59
CA PRO A 117 -12.17 2.58 18.14
C PRO A 117 -11.19 3.40 17.26
N PHE A 118 -11.76 4.34 16.50
CA PHE A 118 -11.00 5.34 15.77
C PHE A 118 -10.17 6.22 16.71
N ARG A 119 -8.93 6.51 16.33
CA ARG A 119 -8.03 7.38 17.08
C ARG A 119 -7.49 8.51 16.21
N LYS A 120 -7.44 9.71 16.78
CA LYS A 120 -6.75 10.86 16.17
C LYS A 120 -5.26 10.78 16.50
N ALA A 121 -4.43 10.41 15.52
CA ALA A 121 -2.98 10.38 15.66
C ALA A 121 -2.34 10.66 14.30
N ARG A 122 -1.22 11.38 14.29
CA ARG A 122 -0.51 11.79 13.05
C ARG A 122 -0.10 10.58 12.20
N LEU A 123 0.37 9.50 12.84
CA LEU A 123 0.77 8.28 12.14
C LEU A 123 -0.42 7.57 11.48
N LEU A 124 -1.61 7.63 12.09
CA LEU A 124 -2.81 6.96 11.62
C LEU A 124 -3.57 7.84 10.61
N SER A 125 -2.95 8.13 9.49
CA SER A 125 -3.43 9.16 8.53
C SER A 125 -4.52 8.68 7.59
N GLY A 126 -4.83 7.37 7.56
CA GLY A 126 -5.82 6.79 6.67
C GLY A 126 -6.60 5.63 7.23
N VAL A 127 -7.69 5.32 6.58
CA VAL A 127 -8.57 4.18 6.89
C VAL A 127 -8.87 3.41 5.60
N LEU A 128 -8.58 2.11 5.61
CA LEU A 128 -9.18 1.15 4.69
C LEU A 128 -10.61 0.88 5.16
N VAL A 129 -11.58 1.00 4.27
CA VAL A 129 -12.99 0.67 4.54
C VAL A 129 -13.49 -0.28 3.47
N ALA A 130 -14.07 -1.39 3.88
CA ALA A 130 -14.71 -2.34 2.97
C ALA A 130 -16.14 -2.65 3.42
N ASN A 131 -17.02 -2.80 2.44
CA ASN A 131 -18.38 -3.29 2.59
C ASN A 131 -18.72 -4.19 1.38
N LYS A 132 -19.96 -4.61 1.23
CA LYS A 132 -20.41 -5.47 0.12
C LYS A 132 -20.08 -4.87 -1.26
N GLY A 133 -18.91 -5.23 -1.81
CA GLY A 133 -18.49 -4.88 -3.18
C GLY A 133 -17.85 -3.51 -3.36
N ARG A 134 -17.57 -2.78 -2.28
CA ARG A 134 -16.88 -1.50 -2.32
C ARG A 134 -15.71 -1.49 -1.36
N VAL A 135 -14.57 -1.02 -1.83
CA VAL A 135 -13.35 -0.85 -1.04
C VAL A 135 -12.83 0.56 -1.27
N GLU A 136 -12.52 1.25 -0.19
CA GLU A 136 -12.05 2.64 -0.23
C GLU A 136 -10.87 2.84 0.71
N LEU A 137 -9.94 3.71 0.31
CA LEU A 137 -8.98 4.35 1.19
C LEU A 137 -9.41 5.79 1.41
N VAL A 138 -9.66 6.17 2.66
CA VAL A 138 -10.04 7.55 3.02
C VAL A 138 -9.02 8.15 3.97
N ARG A 139 -8.79 9.46 3.87
CA ARG A 139 -7.98 10.16 4.86
C ARG A 139 -8.65 10.08 6.23
N SER A 140 -7.90 9.98 7.31
CA SER A 140 -8.47 9.96 8.67
C SER A 140 -9.31 11.22 8.97
N ALA A 141 -8.98 12.37 8.37
CA ALA A 141 -9.76 13.59 8.48
C ALA A 141 -11.10 13.54 7.72
N GLU A 142 -11.20 12.70 6.68
CA GLU A 142 -12.40 12.50 5.86
C GLU A 142 -13.27 11.33 6.39
N TYR A 143 -12.73 10.56 7.34
CA TYR A 143 -13.42 9.38 7.83
C TYR A 143 -14.64 9.76 8.67
N SER A 144 -15.77 9.17 8.34
CA SER A 144 -16.95 9.16 9.19
C SER A 144 -17.41 7.71 9.44
N PRO A 145 -17.90 7.38 10.63
CA PRO A 145 -18.39 6.03 10.92
C PRO A 145 -19.46 5.60 9.93
N ARG A 146 -19.28 4.43 9.30
CA ARG A 146 -20.22 3.88 8.32
C ARG A 146 -20.96 2.70 8.95
N LYS A 147 -22.30 2.79 9.02
CA LYS A 147 -23.14 1.76 9.63
C LYS A 147 -23.02 0.36 9.02
N ASN A 148 -22.54 0.26 7.76
CA ASN A 148 -22.50 -0.99 7.01
C ASN A 148 -21.08 -1.43 6.64
N ALA A 149 -20.03 -0.90 7.30
CA ALA A 149 -18.68 -1.39 7.09
C ALA A 149 -18.55 -2.83 7.63
N THR A 150 -18.21 -3.78 6.77
CA THR A 150 -17.89 -5.15 7.17
C THR A 150 -16.45 -5.28 7.65
N ALA A 151 -15.56 -4.42 7.12
CA ALA A 151 -14.17 -4.33 7.53
C ALA A 151 -13.72 -2.87 7.51
N ALA A 152 -12.94 -2.45 8.50
CA ALA A 152 -12.21 -1.21 8.49
C ALA A 152 -10.90 -1.36 9.26
N LEU A 153 -9.86 -0.68 8.77
CA LEU A 153 -8.55 -0.69 9.40
C LEU A 153 -7.90 0.69 9.27
N GLN A 154 -7.64 1.33 10.40
CA GLN A 154 -6.92 2.60 10.45
C GLN A 154 -5.42 2.35 10.53
N CYS A 155 -4.66 2.97 9.63
CA CYS A 155 -3.21 2.84 9.57
C CYS A 155 -2.57 4.08 8.92
N GLY A 156 -1.31 3.97 8.48
CA GLY A 156 -0.62 5.04 7.80
C GLY A 156 0.90 4.91 7.82
N PRO A 157 1.57 5.90 7.21
CA PRO A 157 0.98 7.06 6.54
C PRO A 157 0.35 6.71 5.18
N PHE A 158 -0.42 7.64 4.62
CA PHE A 158 -0.72 7.62 3.20
C PHE A 158 0.58 7.75 2.42
N LEU A 159 0.74 6.92 1.39
CA LEU A 159 1.92 6.88 0.51
C LEU A 159 1.66 7.61 -0.80
N VAL A 160 0.48 7.39 -1.36
CA VAL A 160 0.02 7.99 -2.63
C VAL A 160 -1.37 8.56 -2.42
N ASP A 161 -1.61 9.77 -2.92
CA ASP A 161 -2.94 10.41 -2.96
C ASP A 161 -3.11 11.17 -4.28
N GLY A 162 -4.20 10.96 -4.98
CA GLY A 162 -4.42 11.51 -6.32
C GLY A 162 -3.37 11.05 -7.35
N SER A 163 -2.80 9.85 -7.18
CA SER A 163 -1.74 9.27 -8.00
C SER A 163 -0.39 10.00 -7.92
N VAL A 164 -0.14 10.71 -6.84
CA VAL A 164 1.13 11.40 -6.55
C VAL A 164 1.64 10.94 -5.19
N ALA A 165 2.95 10.75 -5.06
CA ALA A 165 3.58 10.45 -3.78
C ALA A 165 3.30 11.58 -2.77
N VAL A 166 2.92 11.20 -1.56
CA VAL A 166 2.64 12.17 -0.48
C VAL A 166 3.96 12.80 -0.03
N PRO A 167 4.08 14.13 0.01
CA PRO A 167 5.30 14.78 0.43
C PRO A 167 5.58 14.60 1.92
N GLY A 168 6.88 14.68 2.31
CA GLY A 168 7.31 14.63 3.70
C GLY A 168 7.22 13.27 4.37
N LEU A 169 7.16 12.19 3.59
CA LEU A 169 7.31 10.82 4.09
C LEU A 169 8.74 10.61 4.63
N ASN A 170 8.87 9.70 5.60
CA ASN A 170 10.19 9.36 6.15
C ASN A 170 11.09 8.76 5.08
N ASN A 171 12.29 9.31 4.91
CA ASN A 171 13.33 8.91 3.95
C ASN A 171 14.62 8.39 4.61
N THR A 172 14.60 8.09 5.91
CA THR A 172 15.80 7.70 6.64
C THR A 172 15.78 6.26 7.14
N ARG A 173 14.60 5.66 7.26
CA ARG A 173 14.45 4.30 7.80
C ARG A 173 13.94 3.34 6.73
N SER A 174 14.84 2.55 6.17
CA SER A 174 14.49 1.43 5.30
C SER A 174 13.99 0.25 6.13
N ALA A 175 12.93 -0.40 5.65
CA ALA A 175 12.35 -1.61 6.22
C ALA A 175 11.50 -2.33 5.17
N ARG A 176 11.19 -3.60 5.40
CA ARG A 176 10.12 -4.30 4.68
C ARG A 176 8.82 -3.51 4.85
N ARG A 177 8.02 -3.41 3.79
CA ARG A 177 6.79 -2.61 3.79
C ARG A 177 5.62 -3.47 3.36
N THR A 178 4.47 -3.16 3.94
CA THR A 178 3.17 -3.70 3.56
C THR A 178 2.21 -2.55 3.32
N PHE A 179 1.37 -2.66 2.32
CA PHE A 179 0.48 -1.57 1.93
C PHE A 179 -0.77 -2.10 1.23
N PHE A 180 -1.79 -1.23 1.19
CA PHE A 180 -3.00 -1.42 0.41
C PHE A 180 -3.19 -0.24 -0.53
N PHE A 181 -3.77 -0.47 -1.72
CA PHE A 181 -3.97 0.59 -2.69
C PHE A 181 -5.25 0.41 -3.50
N THR A 182 -5.73 1.51 -4.07
CA THR A 182 -6.91 1.55 -4.94
C THR A 182 -6.54 2.06 -6.34
N ILE A 183 -7.24 1.51 -7.34
CA ILE A 183 -7.10 1.83 -8.76
C ILE A 183 -8.51 2.06 -9.30
N GLY A 184 -8.94 3.30 -9.43
CA GLY A 184 -10.31 3.60 -9.82
C GLY A 184 -11.35 3.09 -8.80
N SER A 185 -12.57 2.84 -9.26
CA SER A 185 -13.71 2.46 -8.42
C SER A 185 -13.80 0.95 -8.15
N ASP A 186 -13.28 0.13 -9.05
CA ASP A 186 -13.58 -1.30 -9.11
C ASP A 186 -12.36 -2.20 -8.92
N ARG A 187 -11.16 -1.62 -8.90
CA ARG A 187 -9.90 -2.34 -8.75
C ARG A 187 -9.12 -1.83 -7.56
N ALA A 188 -8.51 -2.75 -6.88
CA ALA A 188 -7.63 -2.48 -5.75
C ALA A 188 -6.52 -3.53 -5.70
N GLY A 189 -5.58 -3.32 -4.80
CA GLY A 189 -4.54 -4.29 -4.54
C GLY A 189 -3.97 -4.14 -3.14
N MET A 190 -3.23 -5.15 -2.75
CA MET A 190 -2.38 -5.15 -1.57
C MET A 190 -1.00 -5.61 -1.95
N GLY A 191 0.01 -5.19 -1.21
CA GLY A 191 1.36 -5.54 -1.58
C GLY A 191 2.35 -5.55 -0.43
N TYR A 192 3.46 -6.17 -0.74
CA TYR A 192 4.68 -6.21 0.02
C TYR A 192 5.79 -5.56 -0.79
N CYS A 193 6.71 -4.85 -0.14
CA CYS A 193 7.94 -4.38 -0.74
C CYS A 193 9.12 -4.77 0.14
N SER A 194 10.24 -5.11 -0.49
CA SER A 194 11.53 -5.30 0.19
C SER A 194 11.96 -4.01 0.91
N SER A 195 13.14 -4.01 1.51
CA SER A 195 13.58 -2.90 2.37
C SER A 195 13.72 -1.59 1.61
N VAL A 196 12.80 -0.67 1.85
CA VAL A 196 12.77 0.71 1.34
C VAL A 196 12.30 1.67 2.43
N THR A 197 12.58 2.95 2.27
CA THR A 197 11.97 4.01 3.10
C THR A 197 10.50 4.24 2.70
N LEU A 198 9.75 4.99 3.51
CA LEU A 198 8.37 5.35 3.13
C LEU A 198 8.32 6.33 1.96
N ALA A 199 9.31 7.22 1.84
CA ALA A 199 9.41 8.14 0.71
C ALA A 199 9.64 7.38 -0.59
N GLU A 200 10.63 6.49 -0.63
CA GLU A 200 10.91 5.63 -1.80
C GLU A 200 9.70 4.78 -2.18
N LEU A 201 9.01 4.18 -1.20
CA LEU A 201 7.79 3.40 -1.50
C LEU A 201 6.71 4.28 -2.12
N GLY A 202 6.52 5.51 -1.63
CA GLY A 202 5.58 6.46 -2.22
C GLY A 202 5.92 6.79 -3.69
N GLU A 203 7.19 7.01 -3.97
CA GLU A 203 7.72 7.26 -5.32
C GLU A 203 7.50 6.05 -6.23
N ILE A 204 7.94 4.86 -5.81
CA ILE A 204 7.76 3.61 -6.56
C ILE A 204 6.28 3.37 -6.90
N LEU A 205 5.38 3.51 -5.91
CA LEU A 205 3.94 3.29 -6.13
C LEU A 205 3.29 4.36 -7.03
N SER A 206 3.94 5.51 -7.23
CA SER A 206 3.51 6.55 -8.15
C SER A 206 4.12 6.41 -9.55
N THR A 207 5.11 5.50 -9.71
CA THR A 207 5.79 5.26 -10.99
C THR A 207 4.84 4.59 -11.98
N PRO A 208 4.83 5.02 -13.26
CA PRO A 208 4.09 4.32 -14.29
C PRO A 208 4.44 2.84 -14.36
N ARG A 209 3.45 1.99 -14.63
CA ARG A 209 3.59 0.55 -14.83
C ARG A 209 3.87 -0.27 -13.57
N VAL A 210 3.93 0.31 -12.38
CA VAL A 210 4.07 -0.46 -11.12
C VAL A 210 2.92 -1.45 -10.91
N ALA A 211 1.72 -1.13 -11.38
CA ALA A 211 0.55 -2.02 -11.36
C ALA A 211 0.07 -2.31 -12.81
N GLY A 212 1.00 -2.69 -13.70
CA GLY A 212 0.75 -2.85 -15.13
C GLY A 212 0.38 -1.51 -15.78
N ASP A 213 -0.61 -1.52 -16.67
CA ASP A 213 -1.10 -0.30 -17.32
C ASP A 213 -2.02 0.55 -16.42
N LEU A 214 -2.21 0.13 -15.17
CA LEU A 214 -3.11 0.75 -14.23
C LEU A 214 -2.37 1.74 -13.31
N LYS A 215 -3.01 2.87 -13.03
CA LYS A 215 -2.43 3.90 -12.17
C LYS A 215 -3.01 3.81 -10.75
N ILE A 216 -2.14 3.65 -9.76
CA ILE A 216 -2.53 3.68 -8.36
C ILE A 216 -3.04 5.08 -8.01
N GLN A 217 -4.26 5.17 -7.51
CA GLN A 217 -4.89 6.44 -7.12
C GLN A 217 -4.58 6.82 -5.67
N ARG A 218 -4.73 5.86 -4.76
CA ARG A 218 -4.44 6.01 -3.33
C ARG A 218 -3.68 4.80 -2.84
N ALA A 219 -2.69 5.00 -1.96
CA ALA A 219 -1.99 3.92 -1.27
C ALA A 219 -1.80 4.27 0.21
N LEU A 220 -2.02 3.28 1.07
CA LEU A 220 -1.92 3.39 2.52
C LEU A 220 -0.92 2.36 3.04
N ASN A 221 0.09 2.83 3.80
CA ASN A 221 1.03 1.95 4.47
C ASN A 221 0.38 1.24 5.65
N PHE A 222 0.70 -0.03 5.82
CA PHE A 222 0.35 -0.86 6.98
C PHE A 222 1.56 -1.04 7.90
N ASP A 223 1.46 -1.91 8.91
CA ASP A 223 2.60 -2.21 9.76
C ASP A 223 3.70 -2.88 8.94
N GLY A 224 4.94 -2.47 9.20
CA GLY A 224 6.10 -2.86 8.41
C GLY A 224 7.17 -3.60 9.21
N GLY A 225 8.34 -3.75 8.60
CA GLY A 225 9.50 -4.38 9.23
C GLY A 225 9.27 -5.86 9.51
N SER A 226 9.43 -6.28 10.77
CA SER A 226 9.24 -7.68 11.19
C SER A 226 7.80 -8.18 11.09
N SER A 227 6.81 -7.27 11.01
CA SER A 227 5.41 -7.62 10.83
C SER A 227 5.03 -7.90 9.37
N SER A 228 5.84 -7.43 8.40
CA SER A 228 5.49 -7.53 6.98
C SER A 228 5.37 -8.98 6.52
N ALA A 229 4.21 -9.30 5.92
CA ALA A 229 3.87 -10.60 5.37
C ALA A 229 3.05 -10.46 4.09
N PHE A 230 3.17 -11.43 3.20
CA PHE A 230 2.39 -11.53 1.98
C PHE A 230 2.07 -12.99 1.68
N TRP A 231 0.85 -13.28 1.26
CA TRP A 231 0.40 -14.59 0.85
C TRP A 231 -0.50 -14.50 -0.38
N PHE A 232 -0.35 -15.45 -1.30
CA PHE A 232 -1.12 -15.51 -2.54
C PHE A 232 -1.42 -16.94 -2.94
N ALA A 233 -2.67 -17.22 -3.32
CA ALA A 233 -3.11 -18.50 -3.85
C ALA A 233 -2.89 -18.57 -5.36
N GLY A 234 -1.71 -18.97 -5.79
CA GLY A 234 -1.38 -19.22 -7.19
C GLY A 234 -1.95 -20.55 -7.70
N LYS A 235 -2.11 -20.69 -9.01
CA LYS A 235 -2.59 -21.94 -9.64
C LYS A 235 -1.64 -23.11 -9.44
N ASP A 236 -0.33 -22.84 -9.43
CA ASP A 236 0.73 -23.85 -9.28
C ASP A 236 1.13 -24.07 -7.80
N GLY A 237 0.40 -23.45 -6.89
CA GLY A 237 0.62 -23.49 -5.45
C GLY A 237 0.71 -22.11 -4.81
N PRO A 238 0.68 -22.04 -3.48
CA PRO A 238 0.72 -20.78 -2.79
C PRO A 238 2.13 -20.17 -2.80
N PHE A 239 2.20 -18.86 -2.99
CA PHE A 239 3.40 -18.05 -2.74
C PHE A 239 3.27 -17.35 -1.37
N SER A 240 4.35 -17.32 -0.58
CA SER A 240 4.32 -16.73 0.75
C SER A 240 5.63 -16.05 1.14
N ILE A 241 5.52 -14.87 1.73
CA ILE A 241 6.58 -14.19 2.49
C ILE A 241 6.07 -14.05 3.92
N GLY A 242 6.69 -14.76 4.87
CA GLY A 242 6.25 -14.77 6.26
C GLY A 242 6.68 -13.53 7.05
N GLU A 243 5.90 -13.21 8.07
CA GLU A 243 6.25 -12.30 9.15
C GLU A 243 7.36 -12.89 10.02
N TYR A 244 8.17 -12.04 10.67
CA TYR A 244 9.23 -12.46 11.58
C TYR A 244 8.82 -12.42 13.06
N LYS A 245 7.63 -11.89 13.34
CA LYS A 245 7.00 -11.89 14.66
C LYS A 245 5.49 -11.97 14.51
N THR A 246 4.80 -12.43 15.53
CA THR A 246 3.34 -12.44 15.57
C THR A 246 2.76 -11.06 15.31
N VAL A 247 1.65 -11.01 14.58
CA VAL A 247 0.91 -9.79 14.27
C VAL A 247 -0.53 -9.89 14.75
N ARG A 248 -1.13 -8.74 15.06
CA ARG A 248 -2.45 -8.67 15.66
C ARG A 248 -3.59 -8.87 14.68
N ASN A 249 -3.39 -8.51 13.41
CA ASN A 249 -4.44 -8.58 12.42
C ASN A 249 -3.88 -8.73 11.01
N PHE A 250 -4.74 -9.24 10.10
CA PHE A 250 -4.45 -9.38 8.69
C PHE A 250 -5.53 -8.70 7.84
N VAL A 251 -5.16 -8.31 6.64
CA VAL A 251 -6.10 -7.94 5.57
C VAL A 251 -6.03 -9.02 4.50
N VAL A 252 -7.17 -9.65 4.22
CA VAL A 252 -7.23 -10.81 3.32
C VAL A 252 -8.34 -10.65 2.28
N LEU A 253 -8.15 -11.33 1.14
CA LEU A 253 -9.16 -11.52 0.11
C LEU A 253 -9.78 -12.91 0.24
N THR A 254 -11.10 -12.96 0.26
CA THR A 254 -11.84 -14.23 0.22
C THR A 254 -12.81 -14.24 -0.96
N PRO A 255 -13.20 -15.39 -1.48
CA PRO A 255 -14.36 -15.47 -2.37
C PRO A 255 -15.58 -14.79 -1.74
N LYS A 256 -16.47 -14.23 -2.59
CA LYS A 256 -17.77 -13.72 -2.17
C LYS A 256 -18.74 -14.83 -1.87
#